data_849930f0631784a2afaf4b03a9e21f09
#
_entry.id   849930f0631784a2afaf4b03a9e21f09
#
_cell.length_a   1.000
_cell.length_b   1.000
_cell.length_c   1.000
_cell.angle_alpha   90.00
_cell.angle_beta   90.00
_cell.angle_gamma   90.00
#
_symmetry.space_group_name_H-M   'P 1'
#
loop_
_entity.id
_entity.type
_entity.pdbx_description
1 polymer ?
#
loop_
_entity_poly.entity_id
_entity_poly.type
_entity_poly.pdbx_seq_one_letter_code
_entity_poly.pdbx_strand_id
1 'polypeptide(L)'
;KEMQLYVKMVIKGIQPAVILCGAPGIGKTFRVKQQLKAAGYTMTADNTVKGKCTPRQLYLTLYNNKGKGDIVLVDDADSLVGPKAPEDCINILKAALDSTADDEGRLVSYKVSGELKDDEGVPVPKSHYNKCGMIVITNYSVGQIDTALRNRAFTQSLDFSTKDLLEIIRGIMPNIESNHLSMSSKAKAMNYLEKLVEEGKPIEVSCRSFITCARIYENAEDDEALQLAEKMIAEQMRNSAIRGGKKF
;
A
#
# COMPACT_ATOMS: atom_id res chain seq x y z
N LYS A 1 13.38 -8.05 1.39
CA LYS A 1 13.62 -9.08 0.34
C LYS A 1 12.36 -9.87 0.03
N GLU A 2 11.63 -10.40 1.04
CA GLU A 2 10.42 -11.22 0.86
C GLU A 2 9.32 -10.50 0.09
N MET A 3 8.93 -9.28 0.51
CA MET A 3 7.94 -8.47 -0.21
C MET A 3 8.26 -8.34 -1.71
N GLN A 4 9.53 -8.11 -2.04
CA GLN A 4 9.96 -7.98 -3.43
C GLN A 4 9.81 -9.30 -4.20
N LEU A 5 10.04 -10.44 -3.53
CA LEU A 5 9.84 -11.75 -4.12
C LEU A 5 8.37 -12.00 -4.45
N TYR A 6 7.46 -11.75 -3.50
CA TYR A 6 6.02 -11.98 -3.71
C TYR A 6 5.44 -11.07 -4.80
N VAL A 7 5.81 -9.78 -4.81
CA VAL A 7 5.42 -8.87 -5.89
C VAL A 7 5.94 -9.35 -7.24
N LYS A 8 7.20 -9.83 -7.30
CA LYS A 8 7.77 -10.41 -8.52
C LYS A 8 7.05 -11.67 -8.99
N MET A 9 6.57 -12.51 -8.07
CA MET A 9 5.78 -13.70 -8.41
C MET A 9 4.44 -13.31 -9.05
N VAL A 10 3.78 -12.26 -8.56
CA VAL A 10 2.55 -11.72 -9.16
C VAL A 10 2.85 -11.14 -10.55
N ILE A 11 3.90 -10.34 -10.70
CA ILE A 11 4.33 -9.78 -11.99
C ILE A 11 4.59 -10.87 -13.03
N LYS A 12 5.16 -11.99 -12.61
CA LYS A 12 5.44 -13.14 -13.50
C LYS A 12 4.23 -14.05 -13.75
N GLY A 13 3.09 -13.78 -13.14
CA GLY A 13 1.90 -14.63 -13.23
C GLY A 13 2.05 -15.99 -12.54
N ILE A 14 3.07 -16.18 -11.68
CA ILE A 14 3.28 -17.40 -10.89
C ILE A 14 2.27 -17.47 -9.75
N GLN A 15 1.96 -16.32 -9.16
CA GLN A 15 1.00 -16.16 -8.08
C GLN A 15 -0.08 -15.17 -8.52
N PRO A 16 -1.38 -15.49 -8.35
CA PRO A 16 -2.44 -14.59 -8.76
C PRO A 16 -2.51 -13.31 -7.92
N ALA A 17 -2.17 -13.38 -6.64
CA ALA A 17 -2.30 -12.24 -5.77
C ALA A 17 -1.35 -12.26 -4.55
N VAL A 18 -1.05 -11.05 -4.04
CA VAL A 18 -0.39 -10.85 -2.75
C VAL A 18 -1.12 -9.78 -1.95
N ILE A 19 -1.27 -9.97 -0.64
CA ILE A 19 -1.75 -8.99 0.33
C ILE A 19 -0.58 -8.58 1.22
N LEU A 20 -0.22 -7.30 1.18
CA LEU A 20 0.86 -6.71 1.98
C LEU A 20 0.27 -5.94 3.15
N CYS A 21 0.43 -6.48 4.34
CA CYS A 21 -0.05 -5.93 5.61
C CYS A 21 1.08 -5.21 6.35
N GLY A 22 0.78 -4.15 7.09
CA GLY A 22 1.79 -3.51 7.96
C GLY A 22 1.50 -2.04 8.22
N ALA A 23 2.22 -1.46 9.16
CA ALA A 23 2.02 -0.08 9.60
C ALA A 23 2.09 0.95 8.45
N PRO A 24 1.36 2.08 8.54
CA PRO A 24 1.48 3.16 7.56
C PRO A 24 2.88 3.77 7.59
N GLY A 25 3.32 4.33 6.46
CA GLY A 25 4.60 5.06 6.39
C GLY A 25 5.87 4.21 6.29
N ILE A 26 5.78 2.87 6.23
CA ILE A 26 6.95 1.98 6.09
C ILE A 26 7.44 1.80 4.64
N GLY A 27 6.86 2.54 3.68
CA GLY A 27 7.30 2.53 2.29
C GLY A 27 6.71 1.41 1.42
N LYS A 28 5.63 0.72 1.83
CA LYS A 28 4.98 -0.36 1.06
C LYS A 28 4.66 0.07 -0.37
N THR A 29 3.81 1.08 -0.50
CA THR A 29 3.35 1.60 -1.79
C THR A 29 4.50 2.07 -2.68
N PHE A 30 5.47 2.77 -2.10
CA PHE A 30 6.64 3.26 -2.85
C PHE A 30 7.43 2.10 -3.47
N ARG A 31 7.74 1.09 -2.68
CA ARG A 31 8.51 -0.09 -3.13
C ARG A 31 7.76 -0.93 -4.17
N VAL A 32 6.45 -1.12 -3.97
CA VAL A 32 5.61 -1.83 -4.95
C VAL A 32 5.59 -1.09 -6.27
N LYS A 33 5.32 0.23 -6.25
CA LYS A 33 5.30 1.05 -7.47
C LYS A 33 6.66 1.10 -8.16
N GLN A 34 7.75 1.19 -7.42
CA GLN A 34 9.11 1.14 -7.98
C GLN A 34 9.37 -0.20 -8.69
N GLN A 35 8.94 -1.30 -8.10
CA GLN A 35 9.11 -2.63 -8.68
C GLN A 35 8.24 -2.84 -9.91
N LEU A 36 7.00 -2.37 -9.89
CA LEU A 36 6.10 -2.39 -11.03
C LEU A 36 6.66 -1.55 -12.20
N LYS A 37 7.14 -0.34 -11.90
CA LYS A 37 7.79 0.53 -12.91
C LYS A 37 9.02 -0.13 -13.51
N ALA A 38 9.87 -0.75 -12.70
CA ALA A 38 11.05 -1.48 -13.17
C ALA A 38 10.70 -2.69 -14.05
N ALA A 39 9.50 -3.26 -13.90
CA ALA A 39 8.97 -4.34 -14.72
C ALA A 39 8.17 -3.84 -15.95
N GLY A 40 8.13 -2.52 -16.21
CA GLY A 40 7.45 -1.92 -17.37
C GLY A 40 5.98 -1.59 -17.16
N TYR A 41 5.44 -1.72 -15.93
CA TYR A 41 4.05 -1.36 -15.64
C TYR A 41 3.89 0.13 -15.33
N THR A 42 2.87 0.74 -15.91
CA THR A 42 2.41 2.09 -15.55
C THR A 42 1.15 1.98 -14.71
N MET A 43 1.19 2.50 -13.49
CA MET A 43 0.02 2.56 -12.60
C MET A 43 -0.75 3.84 -12.87
N THR A 44 -1.99 3.69 -13.29
CA THR A 44 -2.94 4.77 -13.61
C THR A 44 -4.18 4.66 -12.71
N ALA A 45 -5.13 5.56 -12.86
CA ALA A 45 -6.43 5.47 -12.19
C ALA A 45 -7.22 4.22 -12.64
N ASP A 46 -7.01 3.75 -13.87
CA ASP A 46 -7.77 2.63 -14.44
C ASP A 46 -7.37 1.27 -13.88
N ASN A 47 -6.12 1.12 -13.44
CA ASN A 47 -5.59 -0.12 -12.87
C ASN A 47 -5.18 0.00 -11.39
N THR A 48 -5.52 1.13 -10.76
CA THR A 48 -5.23 1.36 -9.33
C THR A 48 -6.51 1.74 -8.59
N VAL A 49 -6.87 0.93 -7.61
CA VAL A 49 -7.90 1.27 -6.61
C VAL A 49 -7.21 1.89 -5.41
N LYS A 50 -7.64 3.10 -5.02
CA LYS A 50 -7.08 3.79 -3.85
C LYS A 50 -8.17 4.43 -3.00
N GLY A 51 -8.10 4.22 -1.67
CA GLY A 51 -9.05 4.78 -0.73
C GLY A 51 -10.42 4.12 -0.79
N LYS A 52 -11.51 4.93 -0.79
CA LYS A 52 -12.88 4.40 -0.81
C LYS A 52 -13.27 3.96 -2.22
N CYS A 53 -13.69 2.72 -2.34
CA CYS A 53 -14.14 2.13 -3.60
C CYS A 53 -15.50 1.44 -3.39
N THR A 54 -16.41 1.60 -4.34
CA THR A 54 -17.68 0.88 -4.35
C THR A 54 -17.51 -0.51 -4.97
N PRO A 55 -18.40 -1.49 -4.66
CA PRO A 55 -18.37 -2.80 -5.31
C PRO A 55 -18.43 -2.71 -6.84
N ARG A 56 -19.24 -1.79 -7.37
CA ARG A 56 -19.33 -1.54 -8.81
C ARG A 56 -17.98 -1.10 -9.39
N GLN A 57 -17.32 -0.12 -8.79
CA GLN A 57 -16.03 0.36 -9.27
C GLN A 57 -14.94 -0.70 -9.17
N LEU A 58 -14.91 -1.48 -8.09
CA LEU A 58 -13.98 -2.60 -7.95
C LEU A 58 -14.18 -3.62 -9.08
N TYR A 59 -15.45 -3.98 -9.35
CA TYR A 59 -15.79 -4.90 -10.42
C TYR A 59 -15.37 -4.37 -11.81
N LEU A 60 -15.66 -3.10 -12.10
CA LEU A 60 -15.28 -2.46 -13.36
C LEU A 60 -13.76 -2.37 -13.55
N THR A 61 -13.02 -2.03 -12.49
CA THR A 61 -11.54 -2.03 -12.54
C THR A 61 -11.02 -3.43 -12.89
N LEU A 62 -11.57 -4.48 -12.27
CA LEU A 62 -11.18 -5.86 -12.59
C LEU A 62 -11.60 -6.28 -14.00
N TYR A 63 -12.77 -5.84 -14.47
CA TYR A 63 -13.24 -6.13 -15.82
C TYR A 63 -12.37 -5.49 -16.90
N ASN A 64 -11.98 -4.23 -16.70
CA ASN A 64 -11.16 -3.48 -17.66
C ASN A 64 -9.70 -3.98 -17.70
N ASN A 65 -9.24 -4.61 -16.62
CA ASN A 65 -7.86 -5.13 -16.49
C ASN A 65 -7.85 -6.66 -16.32
N LYS A 66 -8.73 -7.38 -17.03
CA LYS A 66 -8.90 -8.84 -16.86
C LYS A 66 -7.88 -9.70 -17.61
N GLY A 67 -7.02 -9.09 -18.41
CA GLY A 67 -6.10 -9.78 -19.32
C GLY A 67 -4.95 -10.49 -18.58
N LYS A 68 -4.38 -11.49 -19.26
CA LYS A 68 -3.14 -12.11 -18.79
C LYS A 68 -2.00 -11.10 -18.89
N GLY A 69 -1.32 -10.86 -17.79
CA GLY A 69 -0.25 -9.88 -17.70
C GLY A 69 -0.70 -8.51 -17.21
N ASP A 70 -2.01 -8.24 -17.10
CA ASP A 70 -2.48 -7.04 -16.43
C ASP A 70 -2.22 -7.13 -14.92
N ILE A 71 -1.99 -5.98 -14.28
CA ILE A 71 -1.81 -5.87 -12.83
C ILE A 71 -2.78 -4.82 -12.28
N VAL A 72 -3.56 -5.22 -11.28
CA VAL A 72 -4.41 -4.31 -10.49
C VAL A 72 -3.76 -4.09 -9.14
N LEU A 73 -3.48 -2.81 -8.83
CA LEU A 73 -2.97 -2.38 -7.53
C LEU A 73 -4.13 -1.85 -6.68
N VAL A 74 -4.37 -2.45 -5.52
CA VAL A 74 -5.31 -1.96 -4.51
C VAL A 74 -4.49 -1.36 -3.37
N ASP A 75 -4.37 -0.03 -3.35
CA ASP A 75 -3.55 0.73 -2.40
C ASP A 75 -4.45 1.39 -1.34
N ASP A 76 -4.01 1.38 -0.07
CA ASP A 76 -4.83 1.80 1.07
C ASP A 76 -6.18 1.04 1.14
N ALA A 77 -6.11 -0.29 0.98
CA ALA A 77 -7.27 -1.18 0.82
C ALA A 77 -8.08 -1.41 2.11
N ASP A 78 -7.83 -0.67 3.17
CA ASP A 78 -8.43 -0.86 4.50
C ASP A 78 -9.96 -0.94 4.45
N SER A 79 -10.60 -0.14 3.58
CA SER A 79 -12.06 -0.16 3.37
C SER A 79 -12.57 -1.38 2.60
N LEU A 80 -11.70 -2.18 1.98
CA LEU A 80 -12.06 -3.31 1.09
C LEU A 80 -11.74 -4.67 1.68
N VAL A 81 -10.77 -4.76 2.60
CA VAL A 81 -10.27 -6.05 3.11
C VAL A 81 -10.40 -6.24 4.63
N GLY A 82 -10.77 -5.17 5.34
CA GLY A 82 -10.88 -5.16 6.79
C GLY A 82 -12.28 -5.53 7.31
N PRO A 83 -12.46 -5.50 8.65
CA PRO A 83 -13.71 -5.94 9.30
C PRO A 83 -14.96 -5.14 8.93
N LYS A 84 -14.81 -3.95 8.36
CA LYS A 84 -15.92 -3.08 7.93
C LYS A 84 -16.06 -3.01 6.41
N ALA A 85 -15.38 -3.89 5.68
CA ALA A 85 -15.48 -3.93 4.23
C ALA A 85 -16.90 -4.37 3.81
N PRO A 86 -17.45 -3.75 2.74
CA PRO A 86 -18.73 -4.18 2.19
C PRO A 86 -18.66 -5.65 1.76
N GLU A 87 -19.67 -6.43 2.07
CA GLU A 87 -19.72 -7.87 1.76
C GLU A 87 -19.56 -8.13 0.25
N ASP A 88 -20.17 -7.30 -0.59
CA ASP A 88 -20.02 -7.40 -2.04
C ASP A 88 -18.57 -7.20 -2.50
N CYS A 89 -17.82 -6.26 -1.88
CA CYS A 89 -16.40 -6.08 -2.16
C CYS A 89 -15.60 -7.32 -1.77
N ILE A 90 -15.85 -7.87 -0.60
CA ILE A 90 -15.22 -9.10 -0.12
C ILE A 90 -15.51 -10.26 -1.09
N ASN A 91 -16.77 -10.41 -1.54
CA ASN A 91 -17.14 -11.48 -2.46
C ASN A 91 -16.49 -11.33 -3.85
N ILE A 92 -16.42 -10.12 -4.38
CA ILE A 92 -15.69 -9.82 -5.63
C ILE A 92 -14.20 -10.15 -5.46
N LEU A 93 -13.58 -9.73 -4.36
CA LEU A 93 -12.17 -10.02 -4.08
C LEU A 93 -11.93 -11.52 -3.89
N LYS A 94 -12.80 -12.26 -3.19
CA LYS A 94 -12.70 -13.71 -3.05
C LYS A 94 -12.62 -14.41 -4.41
N ALA A 95 -13.47 -14.00 -5.34
CA ALA A 95 -13.48 -14.53 -6.70
C ALA A 95 -12.21 -14.12 -7.47
N ALA A 96 -11.79 -12.86 -7.36
CA ALA A 96 -10.63 -12.35 -8.08
C ALA A 96 -9.28 -12.86 -7.55
N LEU A 97 -9.21 -13.24 -6.28
CA LEU A 97 -8.00 -13.76 -5.61
C LEU A 97 -7.91 -15.29 -5.62
N ASP A 98 -8.90 -15.98 -6.17
CA ASP A 98 -8.94 -17.44 -6.12
C ASP A 98 -7.68 -18.04 -6.77
N SER A 99 -7.03 -18.96 -6.05
CA SER A 99 -5.83 -19.65 -6.53
C SER A 99 -6.16 -20.88 -7.39
N THR A 100 -7.44 -21.32 -7.41
CA THR A 100 -7.93 -22.46 -8.16
C THR A 100 -8.60 -22.00 -9.46
N ALA A 101 -7.85 -21.26 -10.30
CA ALA A 101 -8.35 -20.87 -11.62
C ALA A 101 -8.33 -22.06 -12.58
N ASP A 102 -9.34 -22.16 -13.44
CA ASP A 102 -9.30 -23.02 -14.62
C ASP A 102 -8.50 -22.36 -15.77
N ASP A 103 -8.46 -23.01 -16.94
CA ASP A 103 -7.73 -22.49 -18.09
C ASP A 103 -8.31 -21.15 -18.60
N GLU A 104 -9.58 -20.87 -18.34
CA GLU A 104 -10.24 -19.62 -18.71
C GLU A 104 -9.94 -18.48 -17.74
N GLY A 105 -9.52 -18.78 -16.52
CA GLY A 105 -9.19 -17.85 -15.45
C GLY A 105 -10.17 -17.92 -14.28
N ARG A 106 -10.19 -16.90 -13.46
CA ARG A 106 -11.05 -16.79 -12.27
C ARG A 106 -12.37 -16.14 -12.65
N LEU A 107 -13.49 -16.82 -12.43
CA LEU A 107 -14.81 -16.26 -12.68
C LEU A 107 -15.18 -15.21 -11.64
N VAL A 108 -15.18 -13.96 -12.00
CA VAL A 108 -15.60 -12.83 -11.16
C VAL A 108 -17.01 -12.40 -11.55
N SER A 109 -17.92 -12.30 -10.59
CA SER A 109 -19.32 -11.96 -10.81
C SER A 109 -19.76 -10.80 -9.91
N TYR A 110 -20.56 -9.90 -10.47
CA TYR A 110 -21.27 -8.86 -9.73
C TYR A 110 -22.72 -8.78 -10.23
N LYS A 111 -23.56 -9.62 -9.63
CA LYS A 111 -24.95 -9.80 -10.07
C LYS A 111 -25.85 -8.78 -9.38
N VAL A 112 -26.09 -7.65 -10.03
CA VAL A 112 -27.04 -6.60 -9.61
C VAL A 112 -28.35 -6.69 -10.37
N SER A 113 -29.43 -6.15 -9.79
CA SER A 113 -30.69 -5.93 -10.50
C SER A 113 -30.50 -4.87 -11.59
N GLY A 114 -31.14 -5.08 -12.76
CA GLY A 114 -31.01 -4.18 -13.91
C GLY A 114 -29.72 -4.38 -14.70
N GLU A 115 -29.47 -3.50 -15.65
CA GLU A 115 -28.29 -3.52 -16.52
C GLU A 115 -27.08 -2.92 -15.80
N LEU A 116 -25.92 -3.59 -15.89
CA LEU A 116 -24.66 -3.04 -15.40
C LEU A 116 -24.02 -2.23 -16.54
N LYS A 117 -23.65 -0.98 -16.26
CA LYS A 117 -22.97 -0.09 -17.22
C LYS A 117 -21.66 0.40 -16.63
N ASP A 118 -20.72 0.73 -17.49
CA ASP A 118 -19.50 1.45 -17.11
C ASP A 118 -19.78 2.95 -16.86
N ASP A 119 -18.74 3.75 -16.67
CA ASP A 119 -18.87 5.18 -16.39
C ASP A 119 -19.22 6.00 -17.64
N GLU A 120 -19.07 5.43 -18.83
CA GLU A 120 -19.47 6.00 -20.13
C GLU A 120 -20.90 5.59 -20.53
N GLY A 121 -21.56 4.74 -19.72
CA GLY A 121 -22.92 4.25 -19.95
C GLY A 121 -22.98 3.02 -20.87
N VAL A 122 -21.84 2.41 -21.19
CA VAL A 122 -21.78 1.21 -22.02
C VAL A 122 -22.12 -0.02 -21.18
N PRO A 123 -23.01 -0.93 -21.70
CA PRO A 123 -23.33 -2.17 -20.99
C PRO A 123 -22.11 -3.07 -20.76
N VAL A 124 -21.99 -3.55 -19.52
CA VAL A 124 -20.92 -4.45 -19.09
C VAL A 124 -21.50 -5.78 -18.59
N PRO A 125 -20.91 -6.93 -18.94
CA PRO A 125 -21.37 -8.23 -18.45
C PRO A 125 -21.32 -8.27 -16.92
N LYS A 126 -22.27 -8.97 -16.29
CA LYS A 126 -22.31 -9.16 -14.81
C LYS A 126 -21.35 -10.24 -14.31
N SER A 127 -20.63 -10.88 -15.20
CA SER A 127 -19.55 -11.83 -14.90
C SER A 127 -18.51 -11.85 -16.01
N HIS A 128 -17.27 -12.10 -15.65
CA HIS A 128 -16.14 -12.24 -16.59
C HIS A 128 -15.07 -13.16 -16.00
N TYR A 129 -14.27 -13.73 -16.88
CA TYR A 129 -13.04 -14.42 -16.47
C TYR A 129 -11.90 -13.42 -16.32
N ASN A 130 -11.12 -13.56 -15.23
CA ASN A 130 -10.05 -12.67 -14.87
C ASN A 130 -8.72 -13.43 -14.74
N LYS A 131 -7.69 -12.96 -15.43
CA LYS A 131 -6.31 -13.50 -15.41
C LYS A 131 -5.30 -12.50 -14.89
N CYS A 132 -5.72 -11.31 -14.45
CA CYS A 132 -4.79 -10.29 -13.96
C CYS A 132 -4.11 -10.71 -12.65
N GLY A 133 -2.92 -10.16 -12.43
CA GLY A 133 -2.27 -10.19 -11.13
C GLY A 133 -2.85 -9.11 -10.21
N MET A 134 -2.95 -9.38 -8.91
CA MET A 134 -3.41 -8.41 -7.93
C MET A 134 -2.39 -8.18 -6.82
N ILE A 135 -2.16 -6.91 -6.50
CA ILE A 135 -1.34 -6.52 -5.35
C ILE A 135 -2.18 -5.63 -4.45
N VAL A 136 -2.44 -6.11 -3.24
CA VAL A 136 -3.26 -5.43 -2.23
C VAL A 136 -2.38 -4.92 -1.12
N ILE A 137 -2.46 -3.63 -0.81
CA ILE A 137 -1.71 -2.98 0.26
C ILE A 137 -2.69 -2.44 1.30
N THR A 138 -2.48 -2.82 2.55
CA THR A 138 -3.33 -2.39 3.67
C THR A 138 -2.50 -2.02 4.90
N ASN A 139 -3.08 -1.19 5.78
CA ASN A 139 -2.49 -0.86 7.07
C ASN A 139 -2.98 -1.79 8.20
N TYR A 140 -3.89 -2.69 7.91
CA TYR A 140 -4.33 -3.71 8.85
C TYR A 140 -3.22 -4.75 9.11
N SER A 141 -3.25 -5.33 10.31
CA SER A 141 -2.51 -6.56 10.60
C SER A 141 -3.14 -7.74 9.86
N VAL A 142 -2.37 -8.80 9.67
CA VAL A 142 -2.86 -10.04 9.02
C VAL A 142 -4.13 -10.58 9.70
N GLY A 143 -4.21 -10.49 11.04
CA GLY A 143 -5.38 -10.97 11.80
C GLY A 143 -6.67 -10.18 11.54
N GLN A 144 -6.59 -8.96 11.04
CA GLN A 144 -7.73 -8.10 10.73
C GLN A 144 -8.26 -8.28 9.29
N ILE A 145 -7.53 -8.99 8.44
CA ILE A 145 -7.99 -9.30 7.08
C ILE A 145 -8.99 -10.46 7.12
N ASP A 146 -10.03 -10.37 6.28
CA ASP A 146 -10.99 -11.46 6.11
C ASP A 146 -10.27 -12.80 5.87
N THR A 147 -10.66 -13.84 6.60
CA THR A 147 -10.00 -15.15 6.58
C THR A 147 -10.05 -15.80 5.20
N ALA A 148 -11.14 -15.61 4.47
CA ALA A 148 -11.27 -16.20 3.13
C ALA A 148 -10.37 -15.51 2.11
N LEU A 149 -10.07 -14.21 2.26
CA LEU A 149 -9.08 -13.51 1.43
C LEU A 149 -7.66 -13.99 1.76
N ARG A 150 -7.34 -14.16 3.06
CA ARG A 150 -6.01 -14.66 3.50
C ARG A 150 -5.69 -16.05 2.95
N ASN A 151 -6.69 -16.89 2.82
CA ASN A 151 -6.51 -18.26 2.32
C ASN A 151 -6.37 -18.33 0.78
N ARG A 152 -6.67 -17.27 0.06
CA ARG A 152 -6.61 -17.21 -1.42
C ARG A 152 -5.41 -16.47 -1.97
N ALA A 153 -4.77 -15.64 -1.18
CA ALA A 153 -3.62 -14.84 -1.59
C ALA A 153 -2.43 -15.05 -0.64
N PHE A 154 -1.21 -14.91 -1.13
CA PHE A 154 -0.09 -14.77 -0.24
C PHE A 154 -0.26 -13.51 0.62
N THR A 155 -0.33 -13.70 1.93
CA THR A 155 -0.49 -12.60 2.88
C THR A 155 0.81 -12.44 3.66
N GLN A 156 1.44 -11.28 3.51
CA GLN A 156 2.73 -10.96 4.13
C GLN A 156 2.54 -9.87 5.19
N SER A 157 2.92 -10.14 6.43
CA SER A 157 3.13 -9.10 7.44
C SER A 157 4.47 -8.42 7.21
N LEU A 158 4.45 -7.09 7.24
CA LEU A 158 5.63 -6.24 7.11
C LEU A 158 5.84 -5.51 8.43
N ASP A 159 6.31 -6.28 9.42
CA ASP A 159 6.65 -5.77 10.75
C ASP A 159 8.15 -5.47 10.79
N PHE A 160 8.48 -4.19 10.92
CA PHE A 160 9.86 -3.73 10.98
C PHE A 160 10.14 -3.11 12.34
N SER A 161 11.27 -3.44 12.91
CA SER A 161 11.80 -2.70 14.06
C SER A 161 12.18 -1.28 13.64
N THR A 162 12.30 -0.38 14.61
CA THR A 162 12.77 0.99 14.35
C THR A 162 14.12 1.01 13.62
N LYS A 163 15.02 0.08 13.98
CA LYS A 163 16.32 -0.08 13.31
C LYS A 163 16.17 -0.50 11.86
N ASP A 164 15.31 -1.50 11.58
CA ASP A 164 15.03 -1.92 10.20
C ASP A 164 14.46 -0.77 9.36
N LEU A 165 13.58 0.06 9.95
CA LEU A 165 13.01 1.21 9.27
C LEU A 165 14.07 2.27 8.94
N LEU A 166 15.01 2.55 9.85
CA LEU A 166 16.13 3.44 9.58
C LEU A 166 17.01 2.91 8.44
N GLU A 167 17.33 1.62 8.44
CA GLU A 167 18.10 0.99 7.33
C GLU A 167 17.35 1.05 6.01
N ILE A 168 16.04 0.78 6.03
CA ILE A 168 15.18 0.89 4.85
C ILE A 168 15.19 2.31 4.30
N ILE A 169 15.01 3.32 5.16
CA ILE A 169 15.01 4.74 4.77
C ILE A 169 16.38 5.12 4.21
N ARG A 170 17.47 4.71 4.85
CA ARG A 170 18.83 4.96 4.36
C ARG A 170 19.06 4.38 2.97
N GLY A 171 18.56 3.16 2.70
CA GLY A 171 18.69 2.50 1.39
C GLY A 171 17.88 3.15 0.26
N ILE A 172 16.76 3.82 0.57
CA ILE A 172 15.91 4.49 -0.43
C ILE A 172 16.09 6.01 -0.46
N MET A 173 16.78 6.58 0.52
CA MET A 173 16.99 8.02 0.71
C MET A 173 17.45 8.76 -0.56
N PRO A 174 18.39 8.26 -1.39
CA PRO A 174 18.80 8.95 -2.61
C PRO A 174 17.63 9.19 -3.59
N ASN A 175 16.67 8.26 -3.63
CA ASN A 175 15.55 8.28 -4.57
C ASN A 175 14.29 8.99 -4.02
N ILE A 176 14.28 9.33 -2.73
CA ILE A 176 13.16 10.06 -2.12
C ILE A 176 13.22 11.52 -2.56
N GLU A 177 12.17 11.96 -3.28
CA GLU A 177 12.01 13.36 -3.70
C GLU A 177 13.32 13.97 -4.25
N SER A 178 14.03 13.24 -5.10
CA SER A 178 15.36 13.60 -5.61
C SER A 178 15.40 14.95 -6.35
N ASN A 179 14.26 15.43 -6.86
CA ASN A 179 14.13 16.73 -7.54
C ASN A 179 13.84 17.91 -6.58
N HIS A 180 13.55 17.62 -5.30
CA HIS A 180 13.08 18.62 -4.35
C HIS A 180 13.89 18.68 -3.05
N LEU A 181 14.62 17.61 -2.72
CA LEU A 181 15.38 17.49 -1.49
C LEU A 181 16.85 17.20 -1.80
N SER A 182 17.73 18.03 -1.28
CA SER A 182 19.17 17.83 -1.36
C SER A 182 19.64 16.63 -0.53
N MET A 183 20.77 16.03 -0.88
CA MET A 183 21.38 14.97 -0.07
C MET A 183 21.84 15.48 1.30
N SER A 184 22.15 16.78 1.42
CA SER A 184 22.51 17.42 2.70
C SER A 184 21.36 17.41 3.68
N SER A 185 20.19 17.92 3.29
CA SER A 185 18.99 17.97 4.14
C SER A 185 18.49 16.56 4.50
N LYS A 186 18.57 15.60 3.56
CA LYS A 186 18.29 14.20 3.83
C LYS A 186 19.23 13.59 4.86
N ALA A 187 20.53 13.87 4.77
CA ALA A 187 21.52 13.40 5.75
C ALA A 187 21.28 14.00 7.14
N LYS A 188 20.99 15.31 7.23
CA LYS A 188 20.65 15.98 8.49
C LYS A 188 19.40 15.35 9.14
N ALA A 189 18.34 15.13 8.35
CA ALA A 189 17.12 14.48 8.81
C ALA A 189 17.37 13.06 9.31
N MET A 190 18.19 12.29 8.60
CA MET A 190 18.55 10.93 9.01
C MET A 190 19.31 10.90 10.32
N ASN A 191 20.36 11.73 10.45
CA ASN A 191 21.15 11.85 11.67
C ASN A 191 20.28 12.29 12.87
N TYR A 192 19.33 13.20 12.65
CA TYR A 192 18.40 13.63 13.68
C TYR A 192 17.52 12.49 14.20
N LEU A 193 16.90 11.72 13.27
CA LEU A 193 16.06 10.58 13.67
C LEU A 193 16.87 9.48 14.36
N GLU A 194 18.07 9.19 13.89
CA GLU A 194 18.97 8.21 14.52
C GLU A 194 19.35 8.63 15.94
N LYS A 195 19.73 9.88 16.15
CA LYS A 195 20.02 10.45 17.46
C LYS A 195 18.84 10.27 18.43
N LEU A 196 17.61 10.57 17.98
CA LEU A 196 16.42 10.40 18.83
C LEU A 196 16.19 8.92 19.21
N VAL A 197 16.46 7.99 18.31
CA VAL A 197 16.35 6.55 18.58
C VAL A 197 17.43 6.09 19.55
N GLU A 198 18.67 6.56 19.40
CA GLU A 198 19.80 6.28 20.31
C GLU A 198 19.56 6.82 21.71
N GLU A 199 18.94 8.00 21.82
CA GLU A 199 18.52 8.61 23.09
C GLU A 199 17.32 7.88 23.74
N GLY A 200 16.78 6.83 23.10
CA GLY A 200 15.63 6.08 23.60
C GLY A 200 14.32 6.86 23.60
N LYS A 201 14.21 7.91 22.78
CA LYS A 201 12.98 8.70 22.68
C LYS A 201 11.87 7.86 22.00
N PRO A 202 10.62 7.90 22.49
CA PRO A 202 9.52 7.12 21.93
C PRO A 202 9.00 7.77 20.63
N ILE A 203 9.76 7.66 19.55
CA ILE A 203 9.40 8.23 18.25
C ILE A 203 8.85 7.15 17.29
N GLU A 204 7.90 7.54 16.45
CA GLU A 204 7.44 6.72 15.34
C GLU A 204 8.27 7.02 14.09
N VAL A 205 9.31 6.19 13.87
CA VAL A 205 10.12 6.29 12.66
C VAL A 205 9.34 5.76 11.46
N SER A 206 9.26 6.55 10.41
CA SER A 206 8.61 6.20 9.16
C SER A 206 9.22 6.98 7.99
N CYS A 207 9.01 6.52 6.76
CA CYS A 207 9.40 7.31 5.59
C CYS A 207 8.73 8.70 5.59
N ARG A 208 7.52 8.82 6.15
CA ARG A 208 6.80 10.08 6.23
C ARG A 208 7.45 11.04 7.22
N SER A 209 7.81 10.57 8.43
CA SER A 209 8.54 11.40 9.42
C SER A 209 9.89 11.84 8.86
N PHE A 210 10.62 10.95 8.19
CA PHE A 210 11.88 11.27 7.52
C PHE A 210 11.71 12.37 6.45
N ILE A 211 10.75 12.23 5.54
CA ILE A 211 10.50 13.20 4.47
C ILE A 211 10.14 14.57 5.07
N THR A 212 9.32 14.59 6.11
CA THR A 212 8.94 15.85 6.78
C THR A 212 10.14 16.52 7.41
N CYS A 213 10.99 15.78 8.12
CA CYS A 213 12.25 16.30 8.65
C CYS A 213 13.16 16.83 7.54
N ALA A 214 13.34 16.08 6.45
CA ALA A 214 14.19 16.48 5.34
C ALA A 214 13.69 17.78 4.67
N ARG A 215 12.38 17.95 4.52
CA ARG A 215 11.78 19.18 4.00
C ARG A 215 11.99 20.37 4.94
N ILE A 216 11.98 20.16 6.25
CA ILE A 216 12.30 21.20 7.22
C ILE A 216 13.77 21.64 7.05
N TYR A 217 14.72 20.70 7.03
CA TYR A 217 16.14 20.99 6.82
C TYR A 217 16.49 21.54 5.43
N GLU A 218 15.62 21.37 4.44
CA GLU A 218 15.80 21.98 3.11
C GLU A 218 15.41 23.46 3.07
N ASN A 219 14.47 23.89 3.93
CA ASN A 219 13.81 25.21 3.83
C ASN A 219 14.05 26.11 5.04
N ALA A 220 14.77 25.67 6.06
CA ALA A 220 15.09 26.46 7.26
C ALA A 220 16.58 26.37 7.59
N GLU A 221 17.11 27.38 8.27
CA GLU A 221 18.47 27.35 8.83
C GLU A 221 18.58 26.29 9.94
N ASP A 222 19.80 25.78 10.21
CA ASP A 222 19.99 24.58 11.02
C ASP A 222 19.37 24.67 12.43
N ASP A 223 19.49 25.81 13.11
CA ASP A 223 18.92 26.00 14.45
C ASP A 223 17.39 26.07 14.43
N GLU A 224 16.81 26.77 13.45
CA GLU A 224 15.37 26.84 13.25
C GLU A 224 14.83 25.46 12.81
N ALA A 225 15.52 24.79 11.90
CA ALA A 225 15.15 23.47 11.43
C ALA A 225 15.10 22.44 12.56
N LEU A 226 16.07 22.48 13.48
CA LEU A 226 16.08 21.62 14.65
C LEU A 226 14.86 21.86 15.55
N GLN A 227 14.55 23.10 15.88
CA GLN A 227 13.38 23.46 16.70
C GLN A 227 12.05 23.03 16.04
N LEU A 228 11.91 23.22 14.73
CA LEU A 228 10.73 22.79 13.99
C LEU A 228 10.59 21.27 13.92
N ALA A 229 11.70 20.56 13.72
CA ALA A 229 11.72 19.09 13.73
C ALA A 229 11.36 18.52 15.11
N GLU A 230 11.87 19.10 16.20
CA GLU A 230 11.52 18.72 17.58
C GLU A 230 10.02 18.93 17.85
N LYS A 231 9.47 20.07 17.46
CA LYS A 231 8.04 20.36 17.60
C LYS A 231 7.18 19.38 16.82
N MET A 232 7.55 19.07 15.59
CA MET A 232 6.83 18.13 14.73
C MET A 232 6.83 16.71 15.34
N ILE A 233 7.97 16.23 15.82
CA ILE A 233 8.09 14.92 16.48
C ILE A 233 7.26 14.90 17.78
N ALA A 234 7.30 15.95 18.59
CA ALA A 234 6.50 16.05 19.80
C ALA A 234 4.98 16.01 19.51
N GLU A 235 4.53 16.62 18.44
CA GLU A 235 3.13 16.55 18.01
C GLU A 235 2.74 15.15 17.52
N GLN A 236 3.62 14.47 16.76
CA GLN A 236 3.40 13.08 16.36
C GLN A 236 3.26 12.15 17.56
N MET A 237 4.12 12.29 18.56
CA MET A 237 4.06 11.51 19.80
C MET A 237 2.75 11.71 20.55
N ARG A 238 2.27 12.95 20.70
CA ARG A 238 0.97 13.25 21.34
C ARG A 238 -0.18 12.59 20.59
N ASN A 239 -0.19 12.68 19.26
CA ASN A 239 -1.22 12.09 18.41
C ASN A 239 -1.22 10.55 18.47
N SER A 240 -0.05 9.92 18.55
CA SER A 240 0.09 8.46 18.69
C SER A 240 -0.39 7.98 20.07
N ALA A 241 -0.10 8.73 21.16
CA ALA A 241 -0.60 8.44 22.50
C ALA A 241 -2.13 8.50 22.58
N ILE A 242 -2.76 9.48 21.92
CA ILE A 242 -4.23 9.63 21.85
C ILE A 242 -4.86 8.45 21.08
N ARG A 243 -4.23 7.97 20.00
CA ARG A 243 -4.69 6.81 19.23
C ARG A 243 -4.49 5.49 19.95
N GLY A 244 -3.39 5.34 20.69
CA GLY A 244 -3.09 4.15 21.48
C GLY A 244 -4.01 3.96 22.69
N GLY A 245 -4.63 5.03 23.22
CA GLY A 245 -5.63 4.98 24.27
C GLY A 245 -7.02 4.49 23.83
N LYS A 246 -7.27 4.34 22.54
CA LYS A 246 -8.49 3.73 21.98
C LYS A 246 -8.21 2.31 21.52
N LYS A 247 -7.85 1.42 22.46
CA LYS A 247 -8.02 -0.02 22.26
C LYS A 247 -9.51 -0.31 22.36
N PHE A 248 -10.16 -0.52 21.23
CA PHE A 248 -11.49 -1.15 21.13
C PHE A 248 -11.33 -2.66 20.98
#